data_a8ee82da5aa8593767f4e13d88307d7d
#
_entry.id   a8ee82da5aa8593767f4e13d88307d7d
#
_cell.length_a   1.000
_cell.length_b   1.000
_cell.length_c   1.000
_cell.angle_alpha   90.00
_cell.angle_beta   90.00
_cell.angle_gamma   90.00
#
_symmetry.space_group_name_H-M   'P 1'
#
loop_
_entity.id
_entity.type
_entity.pdbx_description
1 polymer ?
#
loop_
_entity_poly.entity_id
_entity_poly.type
_entity_poly.pdbx_seq_one_letter_code
_entity_poly.pdbx_strand_id
1 'polypeptide(L)'
;MSHRTTKLIAALAAAPLLFGLAACATPAAGGEGEAASEVVKIGVVGKGDPQWAAFEEAAADGGITLEIIDFGDYAQPNPATTEGELDLNQFQHIVYLADYNVSAGEDLVAIGSTAIYPLGLYSTKYESADDIKDGETVAVPNDPSNQARALLVLQSAGLIELKSGGTIFSDLADVDESASRVEVTALEASLTPTSLPDVAAAVINNDFVADAGLTFEDAIAQDDPSDPNALPYVNIFATRAEDEDNATYKKLVEIFQTDPEVQAGLIEASGGTGVPLVTPVADLAESLAKVEADTKAAKG
;
A
#
# COMPACT_ATOMS: atom_id res chain seq x y z
N MET A 1 -14.08 59.26 42.23
CA MET A 1 -13.35 60.36 41.60
C MET A 1 -13.20 59.97 40.14
N SER A 2 -14.15 60.28 39.30
CA SER A 2 -14.52 61.53 38.62
C SER A 2 -13.39 62.04 37.73
N HIS A 3 -13.58 61.95 36.47
CA HIS A 3 -13.70 62.98 35.39
C HIS A 3 -13.58 62.29 34.03
N ARG A 4 -14.60 62.13 33.23
CA ARG A 4 -15.35 63.08 32.36
C ARG A 4 -14.49 63.73 31.26
N THR A 5 -14.89 63.37 30.04
CA THR A 5 -15.26 64.17 28.85
C THR A 5 -14.09 64.54 27.94
N THR A 6 -14.20 64.51 26.61
CA THR A 6 -15.15 65.22 25.73
C THR A 6 -15.05 64.71 24.28
N LYS A 7 -16.21 64.72 23.60
CA LYS A 7 -16.40 64.54 22.16
C LYS A 7 -15.85 65.71 21.36
N LEU A 8 -15.43 65.46 20.10
CA LEU A 8 -15.57 66.47 19.06
C LEU A 8 -15.81 65.77 17.71
N ILE A 9 -16.94 66.14 17.10
CA ILE A 9 -17.44 65.83 15.78
C ILE A 9 -16.91 66.96 14.85
N ALA A 10 -16.44 66.62 13.66
CA ALA A 10 -16.41 67.55 12.56
C ALA A 10 -16.66 66.80 11.24
N ALA A 11 -17.84 67.06 10.67
CA ALA A 11 -18.24 66.75 9.31
C ALA A 11 -17.96 67.95 8.43
N LEU A 12 -17.61 67.73 7.14
CA LEU A 12 -17.87 68.56 5.97
C LEU A 12 -17.30 67.85 4.74
N ALA A 13 -18.07 67.38 3.86
CA ALA A 13 -18.78 67.94 2.68
C ALA A 13 -17.99 67.73 1.35
N ALA A 14 -18.52 66.90 0.59
CA ALA A 14 -18.80 66.74 -0.86
C ALA A 14 -18.15 67.68 -1.88
N ALA A 15 -17.68 67.06 -2.99
CA ALA A 15 -18.16 67.34 -4.39
C ALA A 15 -17.48 66.43 -5.41
N PRO A 16 -18.13 66.02 -6.51
CA PRO A 16 -17.64 65.07 -7.49
C PRO A 16 -16.96 65.78 -8.66
N LEU A 17 -15.89 65.19 -9.18
CA LEU A 17 -15.33 65.55 -10.49
C LEU A 17 -15.33 64.32 -11.39
N LEU A 18 -16.29 64.31 -12.30
CA LEU A 18 -16.35 63.45 -13.49
C LEU A 18 -15.24 63.92 -14.47
N PHE A 19 -14.25 63.12 -14.74
CA PHE A 19 -13.49 63.19 -15.98
C PHE A 19 -13.46 61.81 -16.62
N GLY A 20 -14.20 61.71 -17.73
CA GLY A 20 -14.14 60.60 -18.63
C GLY A 20 -12.83 60.63 -19.42
N LEU A 21 -12.19 59.50 -19.46
CA LEU A 21 -11.20 59.13 -20.49
C LEU A 21 -11.61 57.78 -21.05
N ALA A 22 -12.08 57.84 -22.27
CA ALA A 22 -12.21 56.65 -23.12
C ALA A 22 -10.79 56.19 -23.46
N ALA A 23 -10.32 55.09 -22.88
CA ALA A 23 -9.14 54.37 -23.29
C ALA A 23 -9.54 53.12 -24.01
N CYS A 24 -9.10 52.97 -25.25
CA CYS A 24 -9.30 51.82 -26.14
C CYS A 24 -8.99 50.50 -25.42
N ALA A 25 -10.03 49.68 -25.33
CA ALA A 25 -9.86 48.29 -24.96
C ALA A 25 -9.23 47.53 -26.13
N THR A 26 -7.93 47.28 -26.01
CA THR A 26 -7.28 46.18 -26.75
C THR A 26 -7.73 44.91 -26.11
N PRO A 27 -8.27 43.91 -26.87
CA PRO A 27 -8.49 42.60 -26.28
C PRO A 27 -7.15 42.00 -25.91
N ALA A 28 -6.80 41.96 -24.62
CA ALA A 28 -5.76 41.12 -24.13
C ALA A 28 -6.13 39.70 -24.53
N ALA A 29 -5.27 39.09 -25.36
CA ALA A 29 -5.30 37.66 -25.58
C ALA A 29 -5.35 36.98 -24.22
N GLY A 30 -6.37 36.15 -24.02
CA GLY A 30 -6.47 35.29 -22.85
C GLY A 30 -5.19 34.45 -22.78
N GLY A 31 -4.35 34.76 -21.82
CA GLY A 31 -3.42 33.76 -21.33
C GLY A 31 -4.31 32.65 -20.76
N GLU A 32 -4.27 31.50 -21.39
CA GLU A 32 -4.61 30.26 -20.73
C GLU A 32 -3.72 30.22 -19.49
N GLY A 33 -4.31 30.49 -18.34
CA GLY A 33 -3.65 30.19 -17.08
C GLY A 33 -3.44 28.67 -17.12
N GLU A 34 -2.18 28.26 -17.17
CA GLU A 34 -1.82 26.89 -16.80
C GLU A 34 -2.50 26.66 -15.45
N ALA A 35 -3.56 25.85 -15.47
CA ALA A 35 -4.08 25.30 -14.24
C ALA A 35 -2.87 24.60 -13.61
N ALA A 36 -2.47 25.04 -12.41
CA ALA A 36 -1.42 24.36 -11.66
C ALA A 36 -1.81 22.88 -11.67
N SER A 37 -0.97 22.03 -12.26
CA SER A 37 -1.23 20.59 -12.28
C SER A 37 -1.33 20.17 -10.83
N GLU A 38 -2.48 19.63 -10.47
CA GLU A 38 -2.70 19.09 -9.12
C GLU A 38 -1.66 18.00 -8.90
N VAL A 39 -0.93 18.09 -7.79
CA VAL A 39 0.07 17.07 -7.43
C VAL A 39 -0.67 15.92 -6.80
N VAL A 40 -0.57 14.73 -7.38
CA VAL A 40 -1.15 13.51 -6.81
C VAL A 40 -0.12 12.84 -5.90
N LYS A 41 -0.49 12.62 -4.64
CA LYS A 41 0.36 12.00 -3.63
C LYS A 41 0.05 10.51 -3.50
N ILE A 42 1.06 9.68 -3.70
CA ILE A 42 0.95 8.22 -3.61
C ILE A 42 1.85 7.71 -2.49
N GLY A 43 1.26 7.03 -1.49
CA GLY A 43 2.00 6.35 -0.43
C GLY A 43 2.44 4.97 -0.87
N VAL A 44 3.72 4.66 -0.69
CA VAL A 44 4.32 3.35 -1.04
C VAL A 44 5.21 2.86 0.09
N VAL A 45 5.60 1.58 0.02
CA VAL A 45 6.72 1.03 0.79
C VAL A 45 7.77 0.60 -0.24
N GLY A 46 9.04 1.00 -0.01
CA GLY A 46 10.10 0.71 -0.97
C GLY A 46 10.14 1.70 -2.16
N LYS A 47 10.04 3.00 -1.91
CA LYS A 47 10.16 4.05 -2.96
C LYS A 47 11.44 3.94 -3.80
N GLY A 48 12.49 3.30 -3.27
CA GLY A 48 13.75 3.09 -3.99
C GLY A 48 13.66 2.14 -5.17
N ASP A 49 12.57 1.41 -5.33
CA ASP A 49 12.36 0.47 -6.41
C ASP A 49 12.22 1.17 -7.76
N PRO A 50 12.81 0.59 -8.84
CA PRO A 50 12.93 1.27 -10.13
C PRO A 50 11.59 1.63 -10.80
N GLN A 51 10.49 0.90 -10.54
CA GLN A 51 9.18 1.23 -11.09
C GLN A 51 8.69 2.62 -10.70
N TRP A 52 9.07 3.14 -9.52
CA TRP A 52 8.55 4.42 -9.03
C TRP A 52 9.12 5.60 -9.79
N ALA A 53 10.43 5.60 -10.09
CA ALA A 53 11.05 6.64 -10.89
C ALA A 53 10.50 6.64 -12.34
N ALA A 54 10.33 5.44 -12.93
CA ALA A 54 9.72 5.30 -14.25
C ALA A 54 8.25 5.78 -14.24
N PHE A 55 7.51 5.51 -13.17
CA PHE A 55 6.11 5.94 -13.03
C PHE A 55 5.99 7.46 -12.90
N GLU A 56 6.86 8.12 -12.13
CA GLU A 56 6.90 9.59 -12.05
C GLU A 56 7.15 10.22 -13.44
N GLU A 57 8.08 9.65 -14.24
CA GLU A 57 8.37 10.11 -15.60
C GLU A 57 7.18 9.89 -16.55
N ALA A 58 6.62 8.68 -16.58
CA ALA A 58 5.48 8.35 -17.44
C ALA A 58 4.22 9.16 -17.08
N ALA A 59 3.98 9.44 -15.80
CA ALA A 59 2.89 10.30 -15.34
C ALA A 59 3.09 11.75 -15.79
N ALA A 60 4.34 12.28 -15.70
CA ALA A 60 4.68 13.63 -16.15
C ALA A 60 4.48 13.80 -17.67
N ASP A 61 4.84 12.79 -18.47
CA ASP A 61 4.57 12.75 -19.91
C ASP A 61 3.06 12.72 -20.19
N GLY A 62 2.28 12.12 -19.30
CA GLY A 62 0.82 12.16 -19.29
C GLY A 62 0.21 13.47 -18.80
N GLY A 63 1.04 14.46 -18.37
CA GLY A 63 0.62 15.76 -17.84
C GLY A 63 0.16 15.71 -16.38
N ILE A 64 0.54 14.68 -15.61
CA ILE A 64 0.21 14.51 -14.19
C ILE A 64 1.50 14.62 -13.38
N THR A 65 1.48 15.46 -12.33
CA THR A 65 2.60 15.55 -11.39
C THR A 65 2.36 14.56 -10.24
N LEU A 66 3.30 13.64 -10.02
CA LEU A 66 3.29 12.71 -8.90
C LEU A 66 4.23 13.17 -7.78
N GLU A 67 3.83 12.88 -6.55
CA GLU A 67 4.69 12.88 -5.38
C GLU A 67 4.61 11.49 -4.73
N ILE A 68 5.67 10.69 -4.87
CA ILE A 68 5.76 9.38 -4.22
C ILE A 68 6.29 9.58 -2.82
N ILE A 69 5.51 9.15 -1.82
CA ILE A 69 5.81 9.26 -0.39
C ILE A 69 6.15 7.87 0.14
N ASP A 70 7.36 7.73 0.69
CA ASP A 70 7.87 6.47 1.22
C ASP A 70 7.48 6.27 2.69
N PHE A 71 7.06 5.06 3.02
CA PHE A 71 6.75 4.63 4.38
C PHE A 71 7.64 3.45 4.78
N GLY A 72 8.07 3.44 6.04
CA GLY A 72 8.95 2.39 6.56
C GLY A 72 8.23 1.12 7.02
N ASP A 73 6.89 1.14 7.06
CA ASP A 73 6.06 0.01 7.48
C ASP A 73 4.66 0.06 6.86
N TYR A 74 3.92 -1.06 6.94
CA TYR A 74 2.59 -1.20 6.35
C TYR A 74 1.45 -0.53 7.15
N ALA A 75 1.66 -0.16 8.41
CA ALA A 75 0.59 0.37 9.26
C ALA A 75 0.21 1.82 8.94
N GLN A 76 1.06 2.56 8.22
CA GLN A 76 0.92 4.00 8.06
C GLN A 76 0.15 4.44 6.80
N PRO A 77 0.29 3.82 5.59
CA PRO A 77 -0.30 4.39 4.37
C PRO A 77 -1.83 4.42 4.35
N ASN A 78 -2.52 3.42 4.89
CA ASN A 78 -3.99 3.42 4.92
C ASN A 78 -4.57 4.54 5.78
N PRO A 79 -4.14 4.75 7.05
CA PRO A 79 -4.56 5.93 7.82
C PRO A 79 -4.28 7.25 7.11
N ALA A 80 -3.09 7.43 6.51
CA ALA A 80 -2.74 8.64 5.78
C ALA A 80 -3.66 8.87 4.55
N THR A 81 -4.09 7.79 3.88
CA THR A 81 -5.07 7.88 2.79
C THR A 81 -6.46 8.27 3.30
N THR A 82 -6.92 7.64 4.38
CA THR A 82 -8.21 7.96 5.02
C THR A 82 -8.26 9.41 5.50
N GLU A 83 -7.16 9.92 6.08
CA GLU A 83 -7.05 11.29 6.59
C GLU A 83 -6.85 12.33 5.48
N GLY A 84 -6.67 11.90 4.22
CA GLY A 84 -6.47 12.78 3.07
C GLY A 84 -5.06 13.37 2.96
N GLU A 85 -4.10 12.83 3.68
CA GLU A 85 -2.68 13.17 3.52
C GLU A 85 -2.10 12.58 2.22
N LEU A 86 -2.67 11.45 1.78
CA LEU A 86 -2.44 10.79 0.50
C LEU A 86 -3.70 10.80 -0.36
N ASP A 87 -3.52 10.81 -1.66
CA ASP A 87 -4.56 10.62 -2.65
C ASP A 87 -4.77 9.13 -2.95
N LEU A 88 -3.67 8.41 -3.07
CA LEU A 88 -3.58 6.98 -3.35
C LEU A 88 -2.57 6.32 -2.42
N ASN A 89 -2.69 5.02 -2.24
CA ASN A 89 -1.57 4.20 -1.80
C ASN A 89 -1.42 2.96 -2.68
N GLN A 90 -0.19 2.44 -2.77
CA GLN A 90 0.16 1.20 -3.43
C GLN A 90 1.27 0.51 -2.62
N PHE A 91 0.90 -0.43 -1.77
CA PHE A 91 1.81 -1.22 -0.93
C PHE A 91 1.16 -2.53 -0.47
N GLN A 92 -0.13 -2.69 -0.66
CA GLN A 92 -0.98 -3.69 -0.02
C GLN A 92 -1.75 -4.54 -1.01
N HIS A 93 -2.15 -5.71 -0.57
CA HIS A 93 -3.09 -6.58 -1.26
C HIS A 93 -4.52 -6.47 -0.68
N ILE A 94 -5.49 -7.06 -1.37
CA ILE A 94 -6.93 -6.96 -1.03
C ILE A 94 -7.21 -7.44 0.41
N VAL A 95 -6.58 -8.53 0.87
CA VAL A 95 -6.82 -9.05 2.24
C VAL A 95 -6.38 -8.03 3.29
N TYR A 96 -5.25 -7.34 3.07
CA TYR A 96 -4.76 -6.30 3.97
C TYR A 96 -5.71 -5.10 4.02
N LEU A 97 -6.17 -4.64 2.85
CA LEU A 97 -7.14 -3.54 2.76
C LEU A 97 -8.46 -3.90 3.47
N ALA A 98 -8.97 -5.12 3.23
CA ALA A 98 -10.20 -5.60 3.88
C ALA A 98 -10.08 -5.65 5.41
N ASP A 99 -8.94 -6.12 5.92
CA ASP A 99 -8.68 -6.13 7.37
C ASP A 99 -8.65 -4.72 7.95
N TYR A 100 -7.99 -3.78 7.26
CA TYR A 100 -7.96 -2.37 7.65
C TYR A 100 -9.37 -1.76 7.68
N ASN A 101 -10.12 -1.86 6.59
CA ASN A 101 -11.48 -1.32 6.49
C ASN A 101 -12.38 -1.84 7.62
N VAL A 102 -12.36 -3.16 7.86
CA VAL A 102 -13.18 -3.79 8.92
C VAL A 102 -12.73 -3.36 10.32
N SER A 103 -11.42 -3.30 10.56
CA SER A 103 -10.87 -3.00 11.89
C SER A 103 -10.97 -1.53 12.26
N ALA A 104 -10.75 -0.63 11.31
CA ALA A 104 -10.81 0.82 11.50
C ALA A 104 -12.23 1.37 11.31
N GLY A 105 -13.12 0.63 10.64
CA GLY A 105 -14.47 1.09 10.29
C GLY A 105 -14.46 2.05 9.09
N GLU A 106 -13.49 1.87 8.18
CA GLU A 106 -13.25 2.69 7.01
C GLU A 106 -13.74 2.00 5.74
N ASP A 107 -13.68 2.70 4.59
CA ASP A 107 -14.23 2.26 3.32
C ASP A 107 -13.32 2.58 2.11
N LEU A 108 -12.01 2.45 2.29
CA LEU A 108 -11.08 2.57 1.17
C LEU A 108 -11.40 1.54 0.10
N VAL A 109 -11.22 1.91 -1.17
CA VAL A 109 -11.55 1.07 -2.33
C VAL A 109 -10.34 0.79 -3.20
N ALA A 110 -10.34 -0.36 -3.89
CA ALA A 110 -9.34 -0.72 -4.87
C ALA A 110 -9.73 -0.20 -6.26
N ILE A 111 -8.87 0.58 -6.90
CA ILE A 111 -9.13 1.17 -8.23
C ILE A 111 -8.27 0.59 -9.35
N GLY A 112 -7.35 -0.31 -9.03
CA GLY A 112 -6.53 -1.03 -9.99
C GLY A 112 -5.61 -2.03 -9.33
N SER A 113 -5.22 -3.08 -10.06
CA SER A 113 -4.24 -4.07 -9.61
C SER A 113 -2.85 -3.77 -10.16
N THR A 114 -1.82 -4.31 -9.51
CA THR A 114 -0.43 -4.23 -9.97
C THR A 114 0.16 -5.62 -10.22
N ALA A 115 0.48 -6.37 -9.18
CA ALA A 115 1.06 -7.70 -9.28
C ALA A 115 0.68 -8.58 -8.08
N ILE A 116 0.90 -9.89 -8.20
CA ILE A 116 0.99 -10.80 -7.06
C ILE A 116 2.48 -11.12 -6.85
N TYR A 117 2.94 -11.02 -5.61
CA TYR A 117 4.28 -11.41 -5.21
C TYR A 117 4.21 -12.67 -4.35
N PRO A 118 5.13 -13.65 -4.55
CA PRO A 118 5.23 -14.78 -3.65
C PRO A 118 5.65 -14.29 -2.25
N LEU A 119 5.11 -14.90 -1.21
CA LEU A 119 5.55 -14.69 0.16
C LEU A 119 6.56 -15.77 0.53
N GLY A 120 7.82 -15.37 0.78
CA GLY A 120 8.94 -16.27 0.97
C GLY A 120 9.36 -16.49 2.42
N LEU A 121 9.81 -17.72 2.72
CA LEU A 121 10.54 -18.07 3.94
C LEU A 121 12.04 -18.01 3.63
N TYR A 122 12.79 -17.28 4.42
CA TYR A 122 14.23 -17.06 4.24
C TYR A 122 15.02 -17.49 5.47
N SER A 123 16.26 -17.92 5.26
CA SER A 123 17.18 -18.28 6.34
C SER A 123 18.61 -17.91 5.99
N THR A 124 19.37 -17.47 6.98
CA THR A 124 20.83 -17.32 6.90
C THR A 124 21.59 -18.51 7.49
N LYS A 125 20.84 -19.51 8.01
CA LYS A 125 21.38 -20.68 8.72
C LYS A 125 21.15 -21.99 7.97
N TYR A 126 20.10 -22.06 7.16
CA TYR A 126 19.62 -23.25 6.49
C TYR A 126 19.39 -23.01 5.00
N GLU A 127 19.67 -24.00 4.17
CA GLU A 127 19.45 -23.97 2.72
C GLU A 127 18.11 -24.60 2.31
N SER A 128 17.41 -25.24 3.27
CA SER A 128 16.11 -25.90 3.05
C SER A 128 15.27 -25.82 4.32
N ALA A 129 13.94 -25.71 4.18
CA ALA A 129 13.01 -25.80 5.29
C ALA A 129 13.08 -27.14 6.03
N ASP A 130 13.41 -28.22 5.32
CA ASP A 130 13.57 -29.56 5.91
C ASP A 130 14.75 -29.63 6.90
N ASP A 131 15.79 -28.81 6.72
CA ASP A 131 17.00 -28.80 7.54
C ASP A 131 16.81 -28.03 8.86
N ILE A 132 15.74 -27.23 9.00
CA ILE A 132 15.42 -26.50 10.24
C ILE A 132 15.13 -27.52 11.34
N LYS A 133 15.79 -27.36 12.49
CA LYS A 133 15.69 -28.30 13.59
C LYS A 133 14.42 -28.11 14.41
N ASP A 134 13.92 -29.20 14.96
CA ASP A 134 12.78 -29.17 15.85
C ASP A 134 13.06 -28.31 17.10
N GLY A 135 12.08 -27.48 17.48
CA GLY A 135 12.16 -26.56 18.61
C GLY A 135 12.86 -25.23 18.33
N GLU A 136 13.31 -24.98 17.09
CA GLU A 136 13.83 -23.67 16.71
C GLU A 136 12.68 -22.68 16.42
N THR A 137 12.98 -21.39 16.49
CA THR A 137 12.01 -20.32 16.29
C THR A 137 12.05 -19.83 14.86
N VAL A 138 10.87 -19.60 14.27
CA VAL A 138 10.65 -18.93 12.97
C VAL A 138 9.84 -17.67 13.18
N ALA A 139 10.28 -16.56 12.58
CA ALA A 139 9.56 -15.29 12.64
C ALA A 139 8.58 -15.14 11.49
N VAL A 140 7.43 -14.50 11.77
CA VAL A 140 6.39 -14.17 10.79
C VAL A 140 5.93 -12.72 10.98
N PRO A 141 5.33 -12.06 9.98
CA PRO A 141 4.67 -10.77 10.16
C PRO A 141 3.59 -10.81 11.24
N ASN A 142 3.35 -9.69 11.91
CA ASN A 142 2.36 -9.60 12.99
C ASN A 142 1.02 -9.02 12.54
N ASP A 143 0.93 -8.42 11.34
CA ASP A 143 -0.35 -8.00 10.80
C ASP A 143 -1.20 -9.23 10.45
N PRO A 144 -2.53 -9.19 10.71
CA PRO A 144 -3.38 -10.39 10.61
C PRO A 144 -3.32 -11.07 9.24
N SER A 145 -3.26 -10.29 8.16
CA SER A 145 -3.33 -10.81 6.79
C SER A 145 -2.05 -11.53 6.36
N ASN A 146 -0.88 -10.90 6.60
CA ASN A 146 0.40 -11.53 6.28
C ASN A 146 0.77 -12.61 7.30
N GLN A 147 0.36 -12.49 8.57
CA GLN A 147 0.54 -13.55 9.55
C GLN A 147 -0.18 -14.83 9.11
N ALA A 148 -1.46 -14.74 8.77
CA ALA A 148 -2.24 -15.88 8.31
C ALA A 148 -1.60 -16.53 7.06
N ARG A 149 -1.20 -15.71 6.07
CA ARG A 149 -0.53 -16.17 4.86
C ARG A 149 0.81 -16.83 5.18
N ALA A 150 1.62 -16.24 6.07
CA ALA A 150 2.89 -16.81 6.52
C ALA A 150 2.72 -18.16 7.22
N LEU A 151 1.70 -18.30 8.07
CA LEU A 151 1.39 -19.58 8.72
C LEU A 151 1.03 -20.66 7.70
N LEU A 152 0.29 -20.32 6.64
CA LEU A 152 0.01 -21.25 5.54
C LEU A 152 1.28 -21.65 4.78
N VAL A 153 2.22 -20.73 4.56
CA VAL A 153 3.54 -21.02 3.97
C VAL A 153 4.31 -22.01 4.87
N LEU A 154 4.39 -21.73 6.19
CA LEU A 154 5.08 -22.61 7.12
C LEU A 154 4.42 -24.02 7.19
N GLN A 155 3.09 -24.09 7.14
CA GLN A 155 2.39 -25.38 7.09
C GLN A 155 2.70 -26.12 5.79
N SER A 156 2.69 -25.45 4.64
CA SER A 156 3.02 -26.08 3.35
C SER A 156 4.47 -26.57 3.30
N ALA A 157 5.37 -25.88 4.01
CA ALA A 157 6.77 -26.29 4.18
C ALA A 157 6.97 -27.41 5.23
N GLY A 158 5.90 -27.90 5.87
CA GLY A 158 5.96 -28.96 6.88
C GLY A 158 6.63 -28.56 8.20
N LEU A 159 6.68 -27.26 8.49
CA LEU A 159 7.27 -26.72 9.72
C LEU A 159 6.28 -26.63 10.87
N ILE A 160 5.01 -26.37 10.56
CA ILE A 160 3.93 -26.29 11.54
C ILE A 160 2.69 -27.07 11.07
N GLU A 161 1.79 -27.33 12.01
CA GLU A 161 0.44 -27.79 11.76
C GLU A 161 -0.56 -26.76 12.28
N LEU A 162 -1.55 -26.39 11.47
CA LEU A 162 -2.62 -25.50 11.87
C LEU A 162 -3.88 -26.30 12.25
N LYS A 163 -4.48 -25.95 13.38
CA LYS A 163 -5.78 -26.47 13.80
C LYS A 163 -6.78 -26.23 12.68
N SER A 164 -7.61 -27.23 12.40
CA SER A 164 -8.64 -27.16 11.33
C SER A 164 -8.09 -26.92 9.90
N GLY A 165 -6.78 -27.13 9.68
CA GLY A 165 -6.14 -27.03 8.37
C GLY A 165 -5.71 -25.63 7.94
N GLY A 166 -6.01 -24.62 8.74
CA GLY A 166 -5.66 -23.23 8.46
C GLY A 166 -6.55 -22.51 7.45
N THR A 167 -6.60 -21.20 7.54
CA THR A 167 -7.35 -20.29 6.64
C THR A 167 -6.61 -18.98 6.50
N ILE A 168 -7.09 -18.08 5.63
CA ILE A 168 -6.58 -16.70 5.51
C ILE A 168 -6.85 -15.84 6.75
N PHE A 169 -7.47 -16.38 7.79
CA PHE A 169 -7.76 -15.75 9.08
C PHE A 169 -7.06 -16.43 10.26
N SER A 170 -6.20 -17.41 9.98
CA SER A 170 -5.45 -18.12 11.03
C SER A 170 -4.48 -17.18 11.75
N ASP A 171 -4.35 -17.37 13.04
CA ASP A 171 -3.40 -16.65 13.89
C ASP A 171 -2.49 -17.61 14.67
N LEU A 172 -1.61 -17.08 15.53
CA LEU A 172 -0.71 -17.90 16.34
C LEU A 172 -1.45 -18.87 17.28
N ALA A 173 -2.70 -18.57 17.68
CA ALA A 173 -3.49 -19.47 18.52
C ALA A 173 -3.95 -20.71 17.76
N ASP A 174 -3.97 -20.66 16.41
CA ASP A 174 -4.31 -21.79 15.56
C ASP A 174 -3.15 -22.77 15.37
N VAL A 175 -1.92 -22.40 15.73
CA VAL A 175 -0.78 -23.31 15.65
C VAL A 175 -0.96 -24.46 16.65
N ASP A 176 -0.92 -25.70 16.18
CA ASP A 176 -0.84 -26.87 17.05
C ASP A 176 0.62 -27.12 17.44
N GLU A 177 1.05 -26.52 18.57
CA GLU A 177 2.43 -26.62 19.06
C GLU A 177 2.89 -28.08 19.25
N SER A 178 1.95 -28.98 19.54
CA SER A 178 2.29 -30.39 19.79
C SER A 178 2.57 -31.19 18.51
N ALA A 179 2.06 -30.71 17.38
CA ALA A 179 2.25 -31.32 16.07
C ALA A 179 3.25 -30.55 15.19
N SER A 180 3.62 -29.33 15.60
CA SER A 180 4.55 -28.47 14.88
C SER A 180 6.02 -28.77 15.24
N ARG A 181 6.91 -28.59 14.26
CA ARG A 181 8.34 -28.78 14.42
C ARG A 181 9.05 -27.56 15.02
N VAL A 182 8.52 -26.36 14.74
CA VAL A 182 9.13 -25.09 15.13
C VAL A 182 8.20 -24.27 15.99
N GLU A 183 8.77 -23.34 16.78
CA GLU A 183 8.04 -22.29 17.47
C GLU A 183 7.86 -21.09 16.53
N VAL A 184 6.72 -20.42 16.57
CA VAL A 184 6.45 -19.25 15.74
C VAL A 184 6.39 -18.00 16.59
N THR A 185 7.08 -16.95 16.17
CA THR A 185 7.02 -15.62 16.78
C THR A 185 6.58 -14.58 15.75
N ALA A 186 5.75 -13.60 16.16
CA ALA A 186 5.28 -12.55 15.29
C ALA A 186 6.03 -11.24 15.55
N LEU A 187 6.46 -10.58 14.47
CA LEU A 187 7.15 -9.30 14.45
C LEU A 187 6.50 -8.39 13.42
N GLU A 188 6.66 -7.09 13.58
CA GLU A 188 6.32 -6.15 12.51
C GLU A 188 7.03 -6.57 11.21
N ALA A 189 6.33 -6.48 10.05
CA ALA A 189 6.83 -7.00 8.78
C ALA A 189 8.22 -6.42 8.43
N SER A 190 8.44 -5.12 8.64
CA SER A 190 9.72 -4.44 8.44
C SER A 190 10.85 -4.93 9.37
N LEU A 191 10.52 -5.62 10.47
CA LEU A 191 11.50 -6.15 11.41
C LEU A 191 11.86 -7.62 11.15
N THR A 192 11.11 -8.33 10.31
CA THR A 192 11.38 -9.74 10.02
C THR A 192 12.77 -9.98 9.39
N PRO A 193 13.30 -9.12 8.47
CA PRO A 193 14.64 -9.26 7.93
C PRO A 193 15.74 -9.20 9.02
N THR A 194 15.60 -8.24 9.92
CA THR A 194 16.60 -7.99 10.96
C THR A 194 16.61 -9.05 12.07
N SER A 195 15.57 -9.88 12.14
CA SER A 195 15.47 -10.99 13.09
C SER A 195 16.26 -12.23 12.68
N LEU A 196 16.66 -12.37 11.40
CA LEU A 196 17.33 -13.57 10.85
C LEU A 196 18.57 -14.05 11.64
N PRO A 197 19.42 -13.18 12.22
CA PRO A 197 20.52 -13.64 13.06
C PRO A 197 20.06 -14.40 14.31
N ASP A 198 18.89 -14.08 14.85
CA ASP A 198 18.40 -14.58 16.13
C ASP A 198 17.46 -15.78 15.98
N VAL A 199 16.78 -15.94 14.82
CA VAL A 199 15.86 -17.04 14.54
C VAL A 199 16.41 -18.03 13.52
N ALA A 200 15.76 -19.18 13.36
CA ALA A 200 16.15 -20.18 12.35
C ALA A 200 15.83 -19.72 10.93
N ALA A 201 14.66 -19.07 10.76
CA ALA A 201 14.19 -18.51 9.51
C ALA A 201 13.15 -17.42 9.79
N ALA A 202 12.83 -16.62 8.78
CA ALA A 202 11.76 -15.63 8.84
C ALA A 202 10.96 -15.62 7.54
N VAL A 203 9.64 -15.47 7.64
CA VAL A 203 8.82 -15.11 6.49
C VAL A 203 8.93 -13.60 6.28
N ILE A 204 9.37 -13.21 5.08
CA ILE A 204 9.68 -11.81 4.76
C ILE A 204 8.86 -11.40 3.53
N ASN A 205 8.12 -10.30 3.66
CA ASN A 205 7.40 -9.70 2.54
C ASN A 205 8.37 -9.13 1.49
N ASN A 206 7.94 -9.12 0.23
CA ASN A 206 8.77 -8.71 -0.91
C ASN A 206 9.49 -7.36 -0.70
N ASP A 207 8.81 -6.35 -0.15
CA ASP A 207 9.35 -5.00 0.03
C ASP A 207 10.54 -4.94 1.01
N PHE A 208 10.75 -5.99 1.81
CA PHE A 208 11.78 -6.02 2.85
C PHE A 208 12.87 -7.07 2.63
N VAL A 209 12.82 -7.87 1.55
CA VAL A 209 13.81 -8.93 1.29
C VAL A 209 15.22 -8.35 1.12
N ALA A 210 15.35 -7.22 0.42
CA ALA A 210 16.62 -6.55 0.20
C ALA A 210 17.25 -6.02 1.50
N ASP A 211 16.45 -5.69 2.52
CA ASP A 211 16.94 -5.24 3.83
C ASP A 211 17.70 -6.34 4.60
N ALA A 212 17.42 -7.61 4.29
CA ALA A 212 18.19 -8.74 4.80
C ALA A 212 19.50 -8.99 4.01
N GLY A 213 19.74 -8.24 2.93
CA GLY A 213 20.81 -8.51 1.98
C GLY A 213 20.60 -9.80 1.16
N LEU A 214 19.34 -10.23 1.06
CA LEU A 214 18.90 -11.43 0.32
C LEU A 214 18.24 -11.04 -1.00
N THR A 215 18.07 -12.04 -1.85
CA THR A 215 17.32 -11.98 -3.08
C THR A 215 16.10 -12.91 -3.00
N PHE A 216 15.15 -12.77 -3.90
CA PHE A 216 13.96 -13.64 -3.94
C PHE A 216 14.30 -15.10 -4.23
N GLU A 217 15.44 -15.37 -4.88
CA GLU A 217 15.95 -16.73 -5.16
C GLU A 217 16.46 -17.45 -3.90
N ASP A 218 16.75 -16.69 -2.82
CA ASP A 218 17.22 -17.24 -1.54
C ASP A 218 16.07 -17.81 -0.69
N ALA A 219 14.82 -17.72 -1.15
CA ALA A 219 13.67 -18.28 -0.44
C ALA A 219 13.78 -19.81 -0.37
N ILE A 220 13.74 -20.37 0.85
CA ILE A 220 13.77 -21.82 1.10
C ILE A 220 12.39 -22.48 1.06
N ALA A 221 11.33 -21.69 1.08
CA ALA A 221 9.94 -22.03 0.80
C ALA A 221 9.17 -20.78 0.43
N GLN A 222 8.08 -20.90 -0.31
CA GLN A 222 7.19 -19.79 -0.67
C GLN A 222 5.82 -20.30 -1.09
N ASP A 223 4.82 -19.42 -1.12
CA ASP A 223 3.53 -19.71 -1.77
C ASP A 223 3.62 -19.54 -3.30
N ASP A 224 2.57 -19.97 -4.00
CA ASP A 224 2.49 -19.91 -5.46
C ASP A 224 1.61 -18.72 -5.91
N PRO A 225 2.19 -17.65 -6.47
CA PRO A 225 1.44 -16.51 -6.95
C PRO A 225 0.53 -16.84 -8.16
N SER A 226 0.72 -18.00 -8.79
CA SER A 226 -0.09 -18.47 -9.92
C SER A 226 -1.30 -19.32 -9.48
N ASP A 227 -1.47 -19.58 -8.19
CA ASP A 227 -2.65 -20.30 -7.67
C ASP A 227 -3.93 -19.53 -8.06
N PRO A 228 -4.94 -20.19 -8.65
CA PRO A 228 -6.23 -19.56 -8.96
C PRO A 228 -6.93 -18.88 -7.77
N ASN A 229 -6.58 -19.26 -6.55
CA ASN A 229 -7.09 -18.66 -5.32
C ASN A 229 -6.24 -17.49 -4.81
N ALA A 230 -5.16 -17.13 -5.50
CA ALA A 230 -4.25 -16.05 -5.08
C ALA A 230 -4.78 -14.63 -5.35
N LEU A 231 -5.91 -14.47 -6.07
CA LEU A 231 -6.46 -13.14 -6.37
C LEU A 231 -6.59 -12.21 -5.15
N PRO A 232 -7.01 -12.66 -3.95
CA PRO A 232 -7.06 -11.79 -2.78
C PRO A 232 -5.70 -11.22 -2.33
N TYR A 233 -4.61 -11.80 -2.82
CA TYR A 233 -3.23 -11.33 -2.59
C TYR A 233 -2.68 -10.45 -3.72
N VAL A 234 -3.50 -10.07 -4.71
CA VAL A 234 -3.07 -9.08 -5.70
C VAL A 234 -2.85 -7.73 -5.04
N ASN A 235 -1.71 -7.12 -5.29
CA ASN A 235 -1.43 -5.76 -4.86
C ASN A 235 -2.24 -4.75 -5.68
N ILE A 236 -2.66 -3.68 -5.05
CA ILE A 236 -3.65 -2.75 -5.57
C ILE A 236 -3.26 -1.29 -5.33
N PHE A 237 -3.75 -0.42 -6.20
CA PHE A 237 -3.94 0.99 -5.87
C PHE A 237 -5.24 1.15 -5.09
N ALA A 238 -5.15 1.75 -3.91
CA ALA A 238 -6.29 2.07 -3.07
C ALA A 238 -6.47 3.58 -2.91
N THR A 239 -7.72 4.02 -2.77
CA THR A 239 -8.11 5.42 -2.54
C THR A 239 -9.36 5.47 -1.67
N ARG A 240 -9.79 6.68 -1.28
CA ARG A 240 -11.06 6.90 -0.59
C ARG A 240 -12.25 6.56 -1.52
N ALA A 241 -13.34 6.07 -0.96
CA ALA A 241 -14.54 5.71 -1.73
C ALA A 241 -15.11 6.90 -2.55
N GLU A 242 -15.03 8.12 -2.01
CA GLU A 242 -15.49 9.34 -2.72
C GLU A 242 -14.65 9.68 -3.96
N ASP A 243 -13.41 9.17 -4.03
CA ASP A 243 -12.46 9.39 -5.13
C ASP A 243 -12.39 8.22 -6.12
N GLU A 244 -13.20 7.18 -5.96
CA GLU A 244 -13.20 5.97 -6.80
C GLU A 244 -13.30 6.29 -8.30
N ASP A 245 -14.08 7.33 -8.66
CA ASP A 245 -14.32 7.74 -10.03
C ASP A 245 -13.38 8.83 -10.52
N ASN A 246 -12.36 9.22 -9.76
CA ASN A 246 -11.39 10.24 -10.15
C ASN A 246 -10.65 9.85 -11.44
N ALA A 247 -10.84 10.66 -12.49
CA ALA A 247 -10.29 10.37 -13.82
C ALA A 247 -8.76 10.41 -13.86
N THR A 248 -8.13 11.26 -13.03
CA THR A 248 -6.67 11.35 -12.93
C THR A 248 -6.10 10.10 -12.29
N TYR A 249 -6.72 9.58 -11.22
CA TYR A 249 -6.27 8.36 -10.54
C TYR A 249 -6.42 7.13 -11.45
N LYS A 250 -7.54 7.02 -12.17
CA LYS A 250 -7.74 5.94 -13.16
C LYS A 250 -6.71 6.00 -14.28
N LYS A 251 -6.34 7.21 -14.74
CA LYS A 251 -5.28 7.38 -15.75
C LYS A 251 -3.90 6.98 -15.19
N LEU A 252 -3.60 7.27 -13.93
CA LEU A 252 -2.37 6.82 -13.29
C LEU A 252 -2.30 5.30 -13.20
N VAL A 253 -3.38 4.64 -12.82
CA VAL A 253 -3.47 3.17 -12.83
C VAL A 253 -3.21 2.62 -14.23
N GLU A 254 -3.83 3.20 -15.27
CA GLU A 254 -3.60 2.80 -16.67
C GLU A 254 -2.13 2.95 -17.08
N ILE A 255 -1.50 4.10 -16.75
CA ILE A 255 -0.07 4.34 -17.02
C ILE A 255 0.77 3.27 -16.31
N PHE A 256 0.55 3.05 -15.01
CA PHE A 256 1.29 2.04 -14.27
C PHE A 256 1.20 0.66 -14.90
N GLN A 257 0.00 0.25 -15.32
CA GLN A 257 -0.26 -1.07 -15.89
C GLN A 257 0.25 -1.26 -17.33
N THR A 258 0.44 -0.18 -18.10
CA THR A 258 0.71 -0.26 -19.53
C THR A 258 2.06 0.30 -19.96
N ASP A 259 2.68 1.14 -19.15
CA ASP A 259 3.99 1.70 -19.48
C ASP A 259 5.08 0.63 -19.35
N PRO A 260 5.89 0.42 -20.42
CA PRO A 260 6.86 -0.66 -20.45
C PRO A 260 8.03 -0.47 -19.47
N GLU A 261 8.43 0.76 -19.16
CA GLU A 261 9.53 1.05 -18.24
C GLU A 261 9.05 0.81 -16.79
N VAL A 262 7.82 1.21 -16.47
CA VAL A 262 7.20 0.91 -15.17
C VAL A 262 7.10 -0.59 -14.96
N GLN A 263 6.61 -1.33 -15.96
CA GLN A 263 6.48 -2.79 -15.87
C GLN A 263 7.84 -3.49 -15.80
N ALA A 264 8.85 -3.00 -16.51
CA ALA A 264 10.21 -3.52 -16.40
C ALA A 264 10.79 -3.28 -14.99
N GLY A 265 10.58 -2.08 -14.42
CA GLY A 265 11.00 -1.76 -13.07
C GLY A 265 10.34 -2.64 -12.01
N LEU A 266 9.03 -2.93 -12.14
CA LEU A 266 8.30 -3.83 -11.24
C LEU A 266 8.86 -5.26 -11.29
N ILE A 267 9.17 -5.76 -12.48
CA ILE A 267 9.80 -7.08 -12.65
C ILE A 267 11.21 -7.11 -12.06
N GLU A 268 12.00 -6.04 -12.27
CA GLU A 268 13.33 -5.91 -11.71
C GLU A 268 13.28 -5.89 -10.18
N ALA A 269 12.42 -5.06 -9.59
CA ALA A 269 12.24 -4.94 -8.14
C ALA A 269 11.87 -6.27 -7.47
N SER A 270 11.11 -7.11 -8.17
CA SER A 270 10.71 -8.44 -7.67
C SER A 270 11.68 -9.56 -8.06
N GLY A 271 12.85 -9.26 -8.64
CA GLY A 271 13.77 -10.27 -9.14
C GLY A 271 13.14 -11.24 -10.16
N GLY A 272 12.09 -10.81 -10.85
CA GLY A 272 11.35 -11.63 -11.81
C GLY A 272 10.32 -12.59 -11.19
N THR A 273 10.10 -12.56 -9.88
CA THR A 273 9.13 -13.44 -9.20
C THR A 273 7.72 -12.87 -9.15
N GLY A 274 7.59 -11.55 -9.25
CA GLY A 274 6.29 -10.87 -9.30
C GLY A 274 5.53 -11.21 -10.59
N VAL A 275 4.22 -11.43 -10.47
CA VAL A 275 3.31 -11.73 -11.58
C VAL A 275 2.41 -10.53 -11.82
N PRO A 276 2.69 -9.66 -12.81
CA PRO A 276 1.84 -8.52 -13.12
C PRO A 276 0.44 -8.98 -13.50
N LEU A 277 -0.57 -8.27 -13.00
CA LEU A 277 -1.97 -8.57 -13.26
C LEU A 277 -2.75 -7.29 -13.54
N VAL A 278 -3.54 -7.32 -14.60
CA VAL A 278 -4.56 -6.30 -14.90
C VAL A 278 -5.93 -6.94 -14.66
N THR A 279 -6.45 -6.75 -13.45
CA THR A 279 -7.73 -7.28 -13.03
C THR A 279 -8.82 -6.21 -13.23
N PRO A 280 -10.00 -6.54 -13.78
CA PRO A 280 -11.11 -5.62 -13.85
C PRO A 280 -11.45 -5.06 -12.46
N VAL A 281 -11.70 -3.73 -12.37
CA VAL A 281 -12.02 -3.07 -11.09
C VAL A 281 -13.25 -3.71 -10.42
N ALA A 282 -14.23 -4.16 -11.20
CA ALA A 282 -15.41 -4.85 -10.66
C ALA A 282 -15.05 -6.15 -9.94
N ASP A 283 -14.06 -6.90 -10.44
CA ASP A 283 -13.61 -8.16 -9.83
C ASP A 283 -12.79 -7.88 -8.55
N LEU A 284 -12.02 -6.77 -8.53
CA LEU A 284 -11.33 -6.29 -7.33
C LEU A 284 -12.33 -5.89 -6.24
N ALA A 285 -13.38 -5.14 -6.62
CA ALA A 285 -14.44 -4.73 -5.70
C ALA A 285 -15.24 -5.92 -5.15
N GLU A 286 -15.55 -6.93 -5.98
CA GLU A 286 -16.21 -8.17 -5.55
C GLU A 286 -15.31 -8.95 -4.57
N SER A 287 -14.01 -9.07 -4.88
CA SER A 287 -13.03 -9.72 -4.01
C SER A 287 -12.91 -9.00 -2.67
N LEU A 288 -12.78 -7.66 -2.68
CA LEU A 288 -12.71 -6.85 -1.46
C LEU A 288 -13.95 -7.03 -0.60
N ALA A 289 -15.14 -6.86 -1.18
CA ALA A 289 -16.40 -7.01 -0.45
C ALA A 289 -16.58 -8.41 0.16
N LYS A 290 -16.15 -9.45 -0.58
CA LYS A 290 -16.17 -10.82 -0.07
C LYS A 290 -15.23 -10.99 1.11
N VAL A 291 -13.98 -10.54 0.99
CA VAL A 291 -12.99 -10.67 2.08
C VAL A 291 -13.40 -9.86 3.30
N GLU A 292 -13.95 -8.65 3.12
CA GLU A 292 -14.50 -7.86 4.25
C GLU A 292 -15.66 -8.59 4.97
N ALA A 293 -16.56 -9.23 4.22
CA ALA A 293 -17.66 -9.99 4.82
C ALA A 293 -17.13 -11.18 5.61
N ASP A 294 -16.17 -11.91 5.05
CA ASP A 294 -15.52 -13.05 5.69
C ASP A 294 -14.72 -12.62 6.93
N THR A 295 -14.01 -11.47 6.86
CA THR A 295 -13.28 -10.86 7.99
C THR A 295 -14.21 -10.47 9.13
N LYS A 296 -15.35 -9.84 8.81
CA LYS A 296 -16.39 -9.51 9.81
C LYS A 296 -16.93 -10.77 10.48
N ALA A 297 -17.14 -11.83 9.72
CA ALA A 297 -17.63 -13.11 10.26
C ALA A 297 -16.59 -13.83 11.15
N ALA A 298 -15.30 -13.70 10.82
CA ALA A 298 -14.21 -14.28 11.61
C ALA A 298 -13.96 -13.52 12.93
N LYS A 299 -14.20 -12.20 12.95
CA LYS A 299 -13.98 -11.33 14.14
C LYS A 299 -15.19 -11.22 15.05
N GLY A 300 -16.39 -11.57 14.59
CA GLY A 300 -17.66 -11.40 15.32
C GLY A 300 -18.15 -12.59 16.01
#